data_716c5bb76d1cd1799201578f2266f6c2
#
_entry.id   716c5bb76d1cd1799201578f2266f6c2
#
_cell.length_a   1.000
_cell.length_b   1.000
_cell.length_c   1.000
_cell.angle_alpha   90.00
_cell.angle_beta   90.00
_cell.angle_gamma   90.00
#
_symmetry.space_group_name_H-M   'P 1'
#
loop_
_entity.id
_entity.type
_entity.pdbx_description
1 polymer ?
#
loop_
_entity_poly.entity_id
_entity_poly.type
_entity_poly.pdbx_seq_one_letter_code
_entity_poly.pdbx_strand_id
1 'polypeptide(L)'
;VTPYVTLNKGGYVAIDGTNFINGSMYVTTSEKVFAYQSIGGLAQGFLPNGSPNNPPANQNMFFVPPLNCSTPNVVDNIPNIQEIGNIVYTGGLNIITETGATVLINNSPIGSSPQTITGNPNFVKYTVSGLNGNIAVKSTKQVYVSYFATNGAATYGGYYSGFDLKPEIVSDKLAIGTSSCIPNVVLKISSLSAYDTFQWYKDDVAIPLATTNTYIPTTPGYYQVRGSISGCLSDVFSDKIPVSDCAKDDDNDGTNNNIDIDWDNDGLLNTVESSSTFFNQSN
;
A
#
# COMPACT_ATOMS: atom_id res chain seq x y z
N VAL A 1 -24.90 -14.23 -18.51
CA VAL A 1 -25.50 -14.75 -17.25
C VAL A 1 -24.38 -15.04 -16.29
N THR A 2 -24.35 -14.34 -15.19
CA THR A 2 -23.35 -14.55 -14.15
C THR A 2 -23.69 -15.84 -13.39
N PRO A 3 -22.81 -16.84 -13.29
CA PRO A 3 -23.08 -17.99 -12.46
C PRO A 3 -23.24 -17.53 -11.01
N TYR A 4 -24.36 -17.86 -10.40
CA TYR A 4 -24.61 -17.63 -8.99
C TYR A 4 -24.24 -18.88 -8.20
N VAL A 5 -23.28 -18.74 -7.29
CA VAL A 5 -22.83 -19.84 -6.42
C VAL A 5 -22.85 -19.37 -4.97
N THR A 6 -23.43 -20.17 -4.09
CA THR A 6 -23.36 -19.94 -2.64
C THR A 6 -22.20 -20.75 -2.07
N LEU A 7 -21.29 -20.05 -1.37
CA LEU A 7 -20.16 -20.66 -0.69
C LEU A 7 -20.37 -20.65 0.83
N ASN A 8 -20.13 -21.77 1.46
CA ASN A 8 -20.01 -21.85 2.92
C ASN A 8 -18.59 -21.43 3.36
N LYS A 9 -18.42 -21.10 4.64
CA LYS A 9 -17.12 -20.81 5.23
C LYS A 9 -16.13 -21.93 4.95
N GLY A 10 -14.97 -21.60 4.37
CA GLY A 10 -13.94 -22.56 3.97
C GLY A 10 -14.20 -23.28 2.65
N GLY A 11 -15.33 -23.01 1.99
CA GLY A 11 -15.62 -23.51 0.65
C GLY A 11 -14.92 -22.70 -0.44
N TYR A 12 -14.78 -23.31 -1.62
CA TYR A 12 -14.24 -22.64 -2.80
C TYR A 12 -15.05 -23.00 -4.05
N VAL A 13 -14.94 -22.18 -5.08
CA VAL A 13 -15.42 -22.45 -6.44
C VAL A 13 -14.31 -22.17 -7.42
N ALA A 14 -14.09 -23.07 -8.37
CA ALA A 14 -13.22 -22.83 -9.51
C ALA A 14 -14.05 -22.30 -10.67
N ILE A 15 -13.63 -21.17 -11.24
CA ILE A 15 -14.24 -20.57 -12.43
C ILE A 15 -13.23 -20.75 -13.55
N ASP A 16 -13.60 -21.47 -14.60
CA ASP A 16 -12.71 -21.78 -15.70
C ASP A 16 -12.54 -20.62 -16.70
N GLY A 17 -11.58 -20.77 -17.62
CA GLY A 17 -11.24 -19.76 -18.60
C GLY A 17 -12.34 -19.41 -19.59
N THR A 18 -13.40 -20.23 -19.73
CA THR A 18 -14.52 -19.97 -20.64
C THR A 18 -15.38 -18.77 -20.21
N ASN A 19 -15.28 -18.36 -18.95
CA ASN A 19 -15.95 -17.18 -18.41
C ASN A 19 -15.21 -15.87 -18.66
N PHE A 20 -13.98 -15.92 -19.18
CA PHE A 20 -13.24 -14.73 -19.58
C PHE A 20 -13.72 -14.20 -20.92
N ILE A 21 -14.16 -12.97 -20.95
CA ILE A 21 -14.57 -12.28 -22.18
C ILE A 21 -13.52 -11.23 -22.50
N ASN A 22 -12.93 -11.29 -23.69
CA ASN A 22 -11.81 -10.44 -24.10
C ASN A 22 -10.66 -10.46 -23.08
N GLY A 23 -10.38 -11.64 -22.51
CA GLY A 23 -9.31 -11.84 -21.55
C GLY A 23 -9.53 -11.15 -20.19
N SER A 24 -10.77 -10.84 -19.83
CA SER A 24 -11.13 -10.30 -18.53
C SER A 24 -12.42 -10.94 -18.00
N MET A 25 -12.56 -10.95 -16.67
CA MET A 25 -13.76 -11.40 -15.99
C MET A 25 -14.03 -10.47 -14.82
N TYR A 26 -15.30 -10.11 -14.61
CA TYR A 26 -15.75 -9.33 -13.47
C TYR A 26 -16.55 -10.23 -12.53
N VAL A 27 -16.18 -10.24 -11.25
CA VAL A 27 -16.81 -11.05 -10.20
C VAL A 27 -17.25 -10.14 -9.07
N THR A 28 -18.48 -10.35 -8.60
CA THR A 28 -19.02 -9.69 -7.41
C THR A 28 -19.37 -10.74 -6.36
N THR A 29 -19.19 -10.41 -5.10
CA THR A 29 -19.54 -11.26 -3.96
C THR A 29 -20.30 -10.44 -2.92
N SER A 30 -21.23 -11.06 -2.20
CA SER A 30 -21.98 -10.42 -1.11
C SER A 30 -21.14 -10.25 0.15
N GLU A 31 -20.08 -11.04 0.30
CA GLU A 31 -19.20 -11.06 1.46
C GLU A 31 -17.75 -11.03 1.01
N LYS A 32 -16.83 -10.74 1.93
CA LYS A 32 -15.39 -10.73 1.65
C LYS A 32 -14.91 -12.15 1.35
N VAL A 33 -14.24 -12.31 0.21
CA VAL A 33 -13.63 -13.56 -0.23
C VAL A 33 -12.19 -13.33 -0.67
N PHE A 34 -11.40 -14.40 -0.69
CA PHE A 34 -10.10 -14.39 -1.36
C PHE A 34 -10.30 -14.86 -2.80
N ALA A 35 -9.80 -14.08 -3.75
CA ALA A 35 -9.78 -14.45 -5.16
C ALA A 35 -8.34 -14.75 -5.59
N TYR A 36 -8.17 -15.83 -6.33
CA TYR A 36 -6.89 -16.21 -6.92
C TYR A 36 -7.06 -16.43 -8.41
N GLN A 37 -6.11 -15.99 -9.19
CA GLN A 37 -6.02 -16.31 -10.60
C GLN A 37 -4.86 -17.29 -10.81
N SER A 38 -5.14 -18.37 -11.52
CA SER A 38 -4.13 -19.32 -11.97
C SER A 38 -3.86 -19.09 -13.45
N ILE A 39 -2.58 -19.08 -13.84
CA ILE A 39 -2.16 -19.18 -15.21
C ILE A 39 -1.91 -20.68 -15.44
N GLY A 40 -2.85 -21.35 -16.10
CA GLY A 40 -2.76 -22.76 -16.38
C GLY A 40 -2.74 -23.09 -17.87
N GLY A 41 -2.02 -24.17 -18.22
CA GLY A 41 -2.26 -24.93 -19.40
C GLY A 41 -2.17 -24.21 -20.75
N LEU A 42 -0.96 -23.84 -21.16
CA LEU A 42 -0.75 -23.76 -22.62
C LEU A 42 -1.00 -25.17 -23.17
N ALA A 43 -1.83 -25.27 -24.21
CA ALA A 43 -2.12 -26.54 -24.85
C ALA A 43 -0.80 -27.26 -25.19
N GLN A 44 -0.64 -28.48 -24.69
CA GLN A 44 0.50 -29.31 -25.07
C GLN A 44 0.35 -29.67 -26.54
N GLY A 45 1.29 -29.21 -27.37
CA GLY A 45 1.50 -29.80 -28.68
C GLY A 45 2.14 -31.16 -28.50
N PHE A 46 1.76 -32.11 -29.32
CA PHE A 46 2.44 -33.41 -29.42
C PHE A 46 3.28 -33.46 -30.68
N LEU A 47 4.49 -34.02 -30.56
CA LEU A 47 5.29 -34.38 -31.72
C LEU A 47 4.60 -35.55 -32.48
N PRO A 48 4.89 -35.74 -33.75
CA PRO A 48 4.33 -36.83 -34.54
C PRO A 48 4.52 -38.23 -33.93
N ASN A 49 5.52 -38.40 -33.07
CA ASN A 49 5.77 -39.64 -32.33
C ASN A 49 4.94 -39.80 -31.04
N GLY A 50 3.99 -38.87 -30.76
CA GLY A 50 3.17 -38.89 -29.57
C GLY A 50 3.82 -38.31 -28.29
N SER A 51 5.08 -37.86 -28.38
CA SER A 51 5.74 -37.22 -27.25
C SER A 51 5.24 -35.76 -27.08
N PRO A 52 5.14 -35.25 -25.84
CA PRO A 52 4.81 -33.82 -25.59
C PRO A 52 5.83 -32.92 -26.28
N ASN A 53 5.38 -31.99 -27.12
CA ASN A 53 6.22 -31.04 -27.82
C ASN A 53 6.81 -29.98 -26.92
N ASN A 54 6.10 -29.65 -25.86
CA ASN A 54 6.52 -28.70 -24.82
C ASN A 54 6.18 -29.23 -23.43
N PRO A 55 7.01 -28.99 -22.43
CA PRO A 55 6.61 -29.19 -21.06
C PRO A 55 5.35 -28.35 -20.77
N PRO A 56 4.45 -28.81 -19.88
CA PRO A 56 3.32 -28.01 -19.46
C PRO A 56 3.83 -26.65 -18.95
N ALA A 57 3.11 -25.56 -19.30
CA ALA A 57 3.42 -24.25 -18.81
C ALA A 57 3.44 -24.27 -17.26
N ASN A 58 4.38 -23.55 -16.68
CA ASN A 58 4.42 -23.39 -15.24
C ASN A 58 3.09 -22.83 -14.75
N GLN A 59 2.45 -23.55 -13.86
CA GLN A 59 1.26 -23.06 -13.20
C GLN A 59 1.70 -22.07 -12.12
N ASN A 60 1.12 -20.90 -12.15
CA ASN A 60 1.28 -19.89 -11.12
C ASN A 60 -0.10 -19.46 -10.62
N MET A 61 -0.23 -19.32 -9.32
CA MET A 61 -1.45 -18.84 -8.68
C MET A 61 -1.11 -17.60 -7.86
N PHE A 62 -1.79 -16.50 -8.15
CA PHE A 62 -1.56 -15.24 -7.46
C PHE A 62 -2.87 -14.63 -6.99
N PHE A 63 -2.79 -13.91 -5.89
CA PHE A 63 -3.91 -13.21 -5.29
C PHE A 63 -4.38 -12.07 -6.21
N VAL A 64 -5.69 -11.97 -6.40
CA VAL A 64 -6.32 -10.88 -7.16
C VAL A 64 -6.86 -9.86 -6.15
N PRO A 65 -6.32 -8.65 -6.11
CA PRO A 65 -6.83 -7.62 -5.22
C PRO A 65 -8.26 -7.21 -5.62
N PRO A 66 -9.13 -6.89 -4.65
CA PRO A 66 -10.45 -6.37 -4.94
C PRO A 66 -10.36 -4.97 -5.57
N LEU A 67 -11.35 -4.59 -6.37
CA LEU A 67 -11.49 -3.20 -6.80
C LEU A 67 -11.79 -2.33 -5.58
N ASN A 68 -10.91 -1.37 -5.33
CA ASN A 68 -10.98 -0.51 -4.17
C ASN A 68 -10.58 0.93 -4.55
N CYS A 69 -11.36 1.89 -4.12
CA CYS A 69 -11.14 3.29 -4.44
C CYS A 69 -9.93 3.91 -3.71
N SER A 70 -9.39 3.27 -2.68
CA SER A 70 -8.15 3.69 -2.01
C SER A 70 -6.88 3.12 -2.65
N THR A 71 -7.00 2.30 -3.68
CA THR A 71 -5.85 1.80 -4.44
C THR A 71 -5.05 2.96 -5.06
N PRO A 72 -3.72 2.96 -4.95
CA PRO A 72 -2.88 3.99 -5.57
C PRO A 72 -3.07 4.11 -7.07
N ASN A 73 -2.79 5.30 -7.59
CA ASN A 73 -2.79 5.59 -9.01
C ASN A 73 -1.38 5.51 -9.65
N VAL A 74 -0.42 5.00 -8.90
CA VAL A 74 0.98 4.90 -9.31
C VAL A 74 1.59 3.56 -8.90
N VAL A 75 2.44 3.02 -9.76
CA VAL A 75 3.41 1.95 -9.47
C VAL A 75 4.78 2.50 -9.82
N ASP A 76 5.62 2.73 -8.83
CA ASP A 76 6.88 3.44 -9.03
C ASP A 76 7.92 2.63 -9.79
N ASN A 77 8.00 1.33 -9.53
CA ASN A 77 8.98 0.48 -10.18
C ASN A 77 8.58 -1.00 -10.18
N ILE A 78 8.54 -1.61 -11.35
CA ILE A 78 8.55 -3.05 -11.57
C ILE A 78 9.92 -3.38 -12.13
N PRO A 79 10.83 -3.99 -11.36
CA PRO A 79 12.22 -4.17 -11.80
C PRO A 79 12.32 -5.23 -12.86
N ASN A 80 13.15 -4.98 -13.88
CA ASN A 80 13.56 -5.95 -14.92
C ASN A 80 12.44 -6.87 -15.40
N ILE A 81 11.33 -6.30 -15.89
CA ILE A 81 10.10 -7.04 -16.22
C ILE A 81 10.30 -8.21 -17.18
N GLN A 82 11.39 -8.23 -17.93
CA GLN A 82 11.69 -9.26 -18.92
C GLN A 82 12.69 -10.30 -18.41
N GLU A 83 13.17 -10.24 -17.17
CA GLU A 83 14.31 -11.07 -16.77
C GLU A 83 14.11 -11.69 -15.39
N ILE A 84 14.38 -12.99 -15.28
CA ILE A 84 14.53 -13.70 -14.01
C ILE A 84 15.85 -14.45 -14.01
N GLY A 85 16.77 -14.05 -13.15
CA GLY A 85 18.14 -14.56 -13.15
C GLY A 85 18.82 -14.26 -14.48
N ASN A 86 19.24 -15.30 -15.21
CA ASN A 86 19.89 -15.16 -16.52
C ASN A 86 18.95 -15.52 -17.70
N ILE A 87 17.63 -15.63 -17.43
CA ILE A 87 16.67 -16.03 -18.47
C ILE A 87 15.84 -14.81 -18.85
N VAL A 88 15.81 -14.54 -20.17
CA VAL A 88 15.05 -13.44 -20.75
C VAL A 88 13.68 -13.94 -21.20
N TYR A 89 12.65 -13.22 -20.84
CA TYR A 89 11.24 -13.47 -21.15
C TYR A 89 10.66 -12.32 -21.97
N THR A 90 9.56 -12.56 -22.65
CA THR A 90 8.74 -11.48 -23.19
C THR A 90 7.81 -10.97 -22.12
N GLY A 91 8.12 -9.81 -21.56
CA GLY A 91 7.39 -9.19 -20.47
C GLY A 91 6.23 -8.31 -20.93
N GLY A 92 5.21 -8.19 -20.09
CA GLY A 92 4.06 -7.34 -20.36
C GLY A 92 3.26 -7.02 -19.11
N LEU A 93 2.32 -6.08 -19.26
CA LEU A 93 1.39 -5.65 -18.20
C LEU A 93 -0.05 -5.79 -18.66
N ASN A 94 -0.91 -6.19 -17.71
CA ASN A 94 -2.33 -5.89 -17.75
C ASN A 94 -2.61 -4.79 -16.73
N ILE A 95 -3.20 -3.71 -17.19
CA ILE A 95 -3.53 -2.54 -16.36
C ILE A 95 -5.03 -2.36 -16.39
N ILE A 96 -5.67 -2.41 -15.23
CA ILE A 96 -7.08 -2.11 -15.06
C ILE A 96 -7.18 -0.74 -14.37
N THR A 97 -8.03 0.12 -14.89
CA THR A 97 -8.30 1.45 -14.34
C THR A 97 -9.70 1.91 -14.68
N GLU A 98 -10.16 2.99 -14.07
CA GLU A 98 -11.46 3.54 -14.41
C GLU A 98 -11.50 4.08 -15.84
N THR A 99 -12.68 3.99 -16.46
CA THR A 99 -12.94 4.55 -17.80
C THR A 99 -12.64 6.05 -17.83
N GLY A 100 -11.94 6.49 -18.88
CA GLY A 100 -11.51 7.89 -19.03
C GLY A 100 -10.20 8.24 -18.33
N ALA A 101 -9.56 7.30 -17.65
CA ALA A 101 -8.24 7.53 -17.06
C ALA A 101 -7.16 7.71 -18.16
N THR A 102 -6.22 8.62 -17.92
CA THR A 102 -4.99 8.71 -18.71
C THR A 102 -3.90 7.88 -18.03
N VAL A 103 -3.31 6.93 -18.74
CA VAL A 103 -2.28 6.02 -18.20
C VAL A 103 -0.97 6.23 -18.94
N LEU A 104 0.11 6.29 -18.18
CA LEU A 104 1.48 6.43 -18.67
C LEU A 104 2.31 5.23 -18.22
N ILE A 105 3.16 4.74 -19.11
CA ILE A 105 4.24 3.79 -18.79
C ILE A 105 5.57 4.50 -19.03
N ASN A 106 6.43 4.55 -18.01
CA ASN A 106 7.71 5.28 -18.05
C ASN A 106 7.54 6.72 -18.56
N ASN A 107 6.51 7.41 -18.09
CA ASN A 107 6.09 8.77 -18.47
C ASN A 107 5.65 8.93 -19.95
N SER A 108 5.47 7.85 -20.68
CA SER A 108 4.95 7.86 -22.06
C SER A 108 3.53 7.34 -22.10
N PRO A 109 2.62 7.94 -22.90
CA PRO A 109 1.27 7.43 -23.07
C PRO A 109 1.24 5.99 -23.59
N ILE A 110 0.29 5.19 -23.11
CA ILE A 110 0.09 3.82 -23.62
C ILE A 110 -0.40 3.88 -25.06
N GLY A 111 0.29 3.16 -25.95
CA GLY A 111 -0.10 3.05 -27.35
C GLY A 111 -1.26 2.08 -27.64
N SER A 112 -1.67 1.25 -26.67
CA SER A 112 -2.78 0.30 -26.81
C SER A 112 -4.12 0.93 -26.50
N SER A 113 -5.18 0.51 -27.20
CA SER A 113 -6.54 0.94 -26.92
C SER A 113 -7.12 0.23 -25.71
N PRO A 114 -7.92 0.92 -24.88
CA PRO A 114 -8.61 0.31 -23.75
C PRO A 114 -9.68 -0.68 -24.20
N GLN A 115 -9.81 -1.77 -23.46
CA GLN A 115 -10.86 -2.76 -23.63
C GLN A 115 -11.84 -2.65 -22.46
N THR A 116 -13.12 -2.48 -22.75
CA THR A 116 -14.17 -2.43 -21.70
C THR A 116 -14.30 -3.79 -21.02
N ILE A 117 -14.44 -3.79 -19.70
CA ILE A 117 -14.66 -5.01 -18.92
C ILE A 117 -16.14 -5.36 -18.95
N THR A 118 -16.46 -6.53 -19.48
CA THR A 118 -17.84 -7.03 -19.53
C THR A 118 -18.39 -7.20 -18.11
N GLY A 119 -19.55 -6.59 -17.83
CA GLY A 119 -20.18 -6.60 -16.51
C GLY A 119 -19.80 -5.42 -15.61
N ASN A 120 -18.76 -4.65 -15.96
CA ASN A 120 -18.41 -3.41 -15.26
C ASN A 120 -17.84 -2.35 -16.23
N PRO A 121 -18.68 -1.59 -16.91
CA PRO A 121 -18.24 -0.58 -17.90
C PRO A 121 -17.51 0.61 -17.29
N ASN A 122 -17.53 0.77 -15.97
CA ASN A 122 -16.79 1.81 -15.28
C ASN A 122 -15.27 1.57 -15.31
N PHE A 123 -14.85 0.35 -15.69
CA PHE A 123 -13.44 -0.02 -15.77
C PHE A 123 -13.05 -0.49 -17.17
N VAL A 124 -11.80 -0.22 -17.51
CA VAL A 124 -11.16 -0.66 -18.75
C VAL A 124 -9.87 -1.40 -18.46
N LYS A 125 -9.49 -2.27 -19.38
CA LYS A 125 -8.22 -3.01 -19.34
C LYS A 125 -7.33 -2.56 -20.50
N TYR A 126 -6.08 -2.33 -20.23
CA TYR A 126 -5.00 -2.25 -21.21
C TYR A 126 -4.11 -3.49 -21.10
N THR A 127 -3.68 -4.00 -22.22
CA THR A 127 -2.64 -5.05 -22.28
C THR A 127 -1.47 -4.50 -23.11
N VAL A 128 -0.30 -4.48 -22.51
CA VAL A 128 0.94 -4.00 -23.12
C VAL A 128 1.98 -5.11 -23.01
N SER A 129 2.61 -5.47 -24.12
CA SER A 129 3.64 -6.51 -24.17
C SER A 129 4.93 -5.99 -24.80
N GLY A 130 6.01 -6.75 -24.68
CA GLY A 130 7.32 -6.37 -25.21
C GLY A 130 8.01 -5.31 -24.36
N LEU A 131 7.66 -5.21 -23.08
CA LEU A 131 8.28 -4.28 -22.13
C LEU A 131 9.63 -4.83 -21.65
N ASN A 132 10.59 -3.93 -21.45
CA ASN A 132 11.94 -4.25 -21.02
C ASN A 132 12.40 -3.27 -19.92
N GLY A 133 13.28 -3.76 -19.05
CA GLY A 133 13.86 -2.97 -17.97
C GLY A 133 12.88 -2.67 -16.85
N ASN A 134 13.15 -1.60 -16.14
CA ASN A 134 12.32 -1.12 -15.04
C ASN A 134 11.10 -0.38 -15.58
N ILE A 135 9.94 -0.72 -15.08
CA ILE A 135 8.67 -0.16 -15.55
C ILE A 135 8.00 0.60 -14.40
N ALA A 136 7.66 1.86 -14.66
CA ALA A 136 6.79 2.68 -13.82
C ALA A 136 5.44 2.88 -14.52
N VAL A 137 4.35 2.83 -13.77
CA VAL A 137 3.00 3.10 -14.27
C VAL A 137 2.40 4.27 -13.48
N LYS A 138 1.85 5.25 -14.19
CA LYS A 138 1.12 6.38 -13.60
C LYS A 138 -0.24 6.52 -14.26
N SER A 139 -1.24 6.90 -13.49
CA SER A 139 -2.59 7.13 -14.01
C SER A 139 -3.23 8.33 -13.32
N THR A 140 -4.25 8.90 -13.97
CA THR A 140 -5.12 9.91 -13.34
C THR A 140 -6.16 9.31 -12.40
N LYS A 141 -6.30 7.98 -12.39
CA LYS A 141 -7.22 7.19 -11.55
C LYS A 141 -6.48 6.00 -10.99
N GLN A 142 -7.11 5.27 -10.06
CA GLN A 142 -6.53 4.05 -9.47
C GLN A 142 -6.07 3.07 -10.55
N VAL A 143 -4.97 2.35 -10.30
CA VAL A 143 -4.47 1.32 -11.20
C VAL A 143 -4.29 -0.01 -10.49
N TYR A 144 -4.75 -1.06 -11.16
CA TYR A 144 -4.55 -2.46 -10.79
C TYR A 144 -3.62 -3.05 -11.83
N VAL A 145 -2.35 -3.20 -11.48
CA VAL A 145 -1.31 -3.62 -12.39
C VAL A 145 -0.91 -5.05 -12.10
N SER A 146 -1.13 -5.93 -13.06
CA SER A 146 -0.53 -7.25 -13.08
C SER A 146 0.51 -7.33 -14.18
N TYR A 147 1.60 -8.02 -13.90
CA TYR A 147 2.65 -8.29 -14.87
C TYR A 147 2.59 -9.76 -15.29
N PHE A 148 3.05 -10.03 -16.49
CA PHE A 148 3.21 -11.37 -17.01
C PHE A 148 4.44 -11.44 -17.92
N ALA A 149 5.03 -12.62 -18.03
CA ALA A 149 6.08 -12.84 -18.99
C ALA A 149 6.15 -14.30 -19.43
N THR A 150 6.63 -14.52 -20.63
CA THR A 150 6.68 -15.84 -21.25
C THR A 150 8.02 -16.08 -21.95
N ASN A 151 8.52 -17.33 -21.85
CA ASN A 151 9.63 -17.85 -22.65
C ASN A 151 9.31 -19.30 -23.00
N GLY A 152 8.76 -19.55 -24.18
CA GLY A 152 8.20 -20.85 -24.55
C GLY A 152 7.07 -21.25 -23.56
N ALA A 153 7.22 -22.42 -22.94
CA ALA A 153 6.27 -22.89 -21.93
C ALA A 153 6.48 -22.29 -20.53
N ALA A 154 7.62 -21.65 -20.27
CA ALA A 154 7.89 -21.01 -19.01
C ALA A 154 7.13 -19.68 -18.92
N THR A 155 6.43 -19.48 -17.80
CA THR A 155 5.65 -18.27 -17.54
C THR A 155 5.86 -17.81 -16.12
N TYR A 156 5.75 -16.50 -15.89
CA TYR A 156 5.62 -15.93 -14.56
C TYR A 156 4.70 -14.73 -14.60
N GLY A 157 4.20 -14.34 -13.44
CA GLY A 157 3.34 -13.18 -13.32
C GLY A 157 2.83 -12.98 -11.89
N GLY A 158 2.15 -11.86 -11.68
CA GLY A 158 1.56 -11.49 -10.40
C GLY A 158 0.92 -10.13 -10.45
N TYR A 159 0.35 -9.68 -9.31
CA TYR A 159 -0.10 -8.32 -9.14
C TYR A 159 0.97 -7.48 -8.43
N TYR A 160 1.21 -6.28 -8.96
CA TYR A 160 2.12 -5.29 -8.39
C TYR A 160 1.36 -4.19 -7.65
N SER A 161 0.11 -3.96 -7.97
CA SER A 161 -0.75 -2.98 -7.32
C SER A 161 -2.20 -3.47 -7.26
N GLY A 162 -3.05 -2.68 -6.65
CA GLY A 162 -4.45 -3.01 -6.41
C GLY A 162 -4.74 -3.23 -4.94
N PHE A 163 -3.72 -3.13 -4.09
CA PHE A 163 -3.85 -3.28 -2.64
C PHE A 163 -4.07 -1.91 -1.99
N ASP A 164 -4.82 -1.90 -0.89
CA ASP A 164 -4.96 -0.73 -0.04
C ASP A 164 -3.63 -0.43 0.65
N LEU A 165 -3.30 0.85 0.69
CA LEU A 165 -2.21 1.36 1.50
C LEU A 165 -2.82 2.22 2.59
N LYS A 166 -2.57 1.86 3.84
CA LYS A 166 -2.94 2.69 4.97
C LYS A 166 -2.16 4.01 4.96
N PRO A 167 -2.74 5.10 5.47
CA PRO A 167 -1.99 6.32 5.65
C PRO A 167 -0.85 6.08 6.65
N GLU A 168 0.32 6.61 6.37
CA GLU A 168 1.46 6.59 7.28
C GLU A 168 1.59 7.95 7.96
N ILE A 169 1.84 7.93 9.26
CA ILE A 169 2.17 9.13 10.01
C ILE A 169 3.68 9.25 10.06
N VAL A 170 4.17 10.40 9.64
CA VAL A 170 5.58 10.76 9.75
C VAL A 170 5.69 12.01 10.61
N SER A 171 6.76 12.14 11.38
CA SER A 171 7.13 13.39 12.02
C SER A 171 8.06 14.19 11.11
N ASP A 172 7.97 15.50 11.19
CA ASP A 172 8.73 16.41 10.31
C ASP A 172 10.25 16.30 10.46
N LYS A 173 10.71 15.74 11.57
CA LYS A 173 12.14 15.54 11.83
C LYS A 173 12.37 14.22 12.55
N LEU A 174 13.07 13.31 11.89
CA LEU A 174 13.69 12.12 12.48
C LEU A 174 15.00 12.49 13.19
N ALA A 175 15.07 13.63 13.88
CA ALA A 175 16.26 14.01 14.62
C ALA A 175 16.10 13.64 16.10
N ILE A 176 17.11 12.99 16.63
CA ILE A 176 17.34 12.91 18.08
C ILE A 176 17.46 14.35 18.59
N GLY A 177 16.39 14.85 19.19
CA GLY A 177 16.33 16.23 19.68
C GLY A 177 14.92 16.69 20.02
N THR A 178 14.78 17.90 20.48
CA THR A 178 13.56 18.54 20.96
C THR A 178 12.41 18.67 19.95
N SER A 179 12.63 18.28 18.70
CA SER A 179 11.64 18.40 17.62
C SER A 179 10.72 17.18 17.44
N SER A 180 11.01 16.05 18.09
CA SER A 180 10.18 14.83 18.03
C SER A 180 9.22 14.67 19.21
N CYS A 181 9.13 15.67 20.08
CA CYS A 181 8.32 15.67 21.30
C CYS A 181 7.52 16.98 21.41
N ILE A 182 6.52 17.01 22.29
CA ILE A 182 5.68 18.18 22.57
C ILE A 182 6.55 19.24 23.30
N PRO A 183 6.47 20.53 22.88
CA PRO A 183 5.51 21.12 21.95
C PRO A 183 5.95 21.17 20.49
N ASN A 184 7.10 20.61 20.14
CA ASN A 184 7.75 20.87 18.86
C ASN A 184 7.41 19.86 17.74
N VAL A 185 6.80 18.74 18.10
CA VAL A 185 6.45 17.68 17.14
C VAL A 185 5.30 18.10 16.23
N VAL A 186 5.47 17.87 14.93
CA VAL A 186 4.41 18.01 13.93
C VAL A 186 4.23 16.64 13.25
N LEU A 187 3.03 16.10 13.34
CA LEU A 187 2.65 14.88 12.66
C LEU A 187 2.14 15.22 11.27
N LYS A 188 2.62 14.50 10.27
CA LYS A 188 2.21 14.63 8.86
C LYS A 188 1.77 13.28 8.32
N ILE A 189 0.89 13.31 7.33
CA ILE A 189 0.49 12.11 6.61
C ILE A 189 1.39 11.98 5.39
N SER A 190 2.01 10.80 5.25
CA SER A 190 2.66 10.33 4.05
C SER A 190 1.89 9.13 3.53
N SER A 191 1.41 9.19 2.29
CA SER A 191 0.70 8.07 1.68
C SER A 191 0.79 8.12 0.17
N LEU A 192 0.91 6.95 -0.45
CA LEU A 192 0.79 6.78 -1.91
C LEU A 192 -0.68 6.80 -2.36
N SER A 193 -1.63 6.58 -1.47
CA SER A 193 -3.05 6.69 -1.76
C SER A 193 -3.50 8.15 -1.67
N ALA A 194 -4.38 8.55 -2.59
CA ALA A 194 -4.86 9.92 -2.71
C ALA A 194 -6.01 10.21 -1.72
N TYR A 195 -5.74 10.09 -0.42
CA TYR A 195 -6.70 10.49 0.61
C TYR A 195 -6.96 12.01 0.52
N ASP A 196 -8.22 12.40 0.60
CA ASP A 196 -8.67 13.80 0.52
C ASP A 196 -9.41 14.25 1.78
N THR A 197 -9.77 13.32 2.66
CA THR A 197 -10.37 13.61 3.96
C THR A 197 -9.65 12.89 5.07
N PHE A 198 -9.52 13.57 6.23
CA PHE A 198 -8.77 13.08 7.37
C PHE A 198 -9.52 13.31 8.65
N GLN A 199 -9.26 12.46 9.66
CA GLN A 199 -9.66 12.67 11.04
C GLN A 199 -8.58 12.11 11.96
N TRP A 200 -8.03 12.95 12.82
CA TRP A 200 -7.05 12.54 13.83
C TRP A 200 -7.72 12.01 15.08
N TYR A 201 -7.05 11.07 15.71
CA TYR A 201 -7.47 10.43 16.98
C TYR A 201 -6.30 10.45 17.93
N LYS A 202 -6.64 10.58 19.23
CA LYS A 202 -5.74 10.37 20.36
C LYS A 202 -6.33 9.30 21.26
N ASP A 203 -5.58 8.27 21.60
CA ASP A 203 -6.00 7.18 22.47
C ASP A 203 -7.39 6.62 22.09
N ASP A 204 -7.58 6.40 20.77
CA ASP A 204 -8.83 5.94 20.14
C ASP A 204 -10.00 6.94 20.14
N VAL A 205 -9.82 8.14 20.66
CA VAL A 205 -10.86 9.18 20.69
C VAL A 205 -10.61 10.19 19.57
N ALA A 206 -11.65 10.48 18.78
CA ALA A 206 -11.55 11.48 17.71
C ALA A 206 -11.27 12.87 18.30
N ILE A 207 -10.28 13.55 17.74
CA ILE A 207 -9.93 14.93 18.13
C ILE A 207 -10.84 15.87 17.35
N PRO A 208 -11.69 16.67 18.02
CA PRO A 208 -12.60 17.57 17.31
C PRO A 208 -11.87 18.53 16.37
N LEU A 209 -12.39 18.70 15.15
CA LEU A 209 -11.88 19.60 14.12
C LEU A 209 -10.46 19.30 13.59
N ALA A 210 -9.85 18.20 14.00
CA ALA A 210 -8.54 17.77 13.52
C ALA A 210 -8.68 16.99 12.20
N THR A 211 -8.90 17.71 11.09
CA THR A 211 -9.26 17.14 9.79
C THR A 211 -8.27 17.51 8.67
N THR A 212 -7.13 18.07 9.03
CA THR A 212 -6.07 18.41 8.06
C THR A 212 -5.06 17.27 7.90
N ASN A 213 -4.25 17.32 6.86
CA ASN A 213 -3.17 16.33 6.63
C ASN A 213 -1.98 16.47 7.59
N THR A 214 -2.04 17.43 8.51
CA THR A 214 -1.06 17.63 9.57
C THR A 214 -1.76 17.81 10.91
N TYR A 215 -1.08 17.44 11.99
CA TYR A 215 -1.56 17.67 13.36
C TYR A 215 -0.40 18.01 14.29
N ILE A 216 -0.61 18.95 15.22
CA ILE A 216 0.35 19.33 16.25
C ILE A 216 -0.18 18.81 17.59
N PRO A 217 0.40 17.75 18.16
CA PRO A 217 0.04 17.25 19.47
C PRO A 217 0.30 18.28 20.57
N THR A 218 -0.64 18.38 21.50
CA THR A 218 -0.53 19.26 22.69
C THR A 218 -0.46 18.51 24.01
N THR A 219 -0.69 17.21 23.99
CA THR A 219 -0.64 16.33 25.17
C THR A 219 -0.08 14.97 24.78
N PRO A 220 0.68 14.30 25.67
CA PRO A 220 1.17 12.95 25.41
C PRO A 220 0.06 11.94 25.15
N GLY A 221 0.34 10.91 24.34
CA GLY A 221 -0.60 9.84 24.04
C GLY A 221 -0.26 9.12 22.74
N TYR A 222 -1.14 8.21 22.34
CA TYR A 222 -1.05 7.49 21.06
C TYR A 222 -1.90 8.17 20.01
N TYR A 223 -1.27 8.58 18.92
CA TYR A 223 -1.94 9.27 17.84
C TYR A 223 -2.07 8.37 16.61
N GLN A 224 -3.22 8.45 15.94
CA GLN A 224 -3.48 7.82 14.66
C GLN A 224 -4.36 8.71 13.79
N VAL A 225 -4.36 8.48 12.50
CA VAL A 225 -5.22 9.20 11.56
C VAL A 225 -6.06 8.21 10.75
N ARG A 226 -7.31 8.58 10.52
CA ARG A 226 -8.18 7.93 9.54
C ARG A 226 -8.10 8.74 8.25
N GLY A 227 -7.76 8.06 7.16
CA GLY A 227 -7.82 8.61 5.80
C GLY A 227 -9.02 8.05 5.06
N SER A 228 -9.71 8.89 4.30
CA SER A 228 -10.82 8.52 3.42
C SER A 228 -10.66 9.22 2.07
N ILE A 229 -11.31 8.68 1.05
CA ILE A 229 -11.41 9.30 -0.28
C ILE A 229 -12.87 9.61 -0.51
N SER A 230 -13.18 10.85 -0.91
CA SER A 230 -14.56 11.30 -1.18
C SER A 230 -15.24 10.39 -2.18
N GLY A 231 -16.41 9.88 -1.81
CA GLY A 231 -17.15 8.90 -2.60
C GLY A 231 -16.71 7.44 -2.41
N CYS A 232 -15.71 7.18 -1.58
CA CYS A 232 -15.27 5.85 -1.18
C CYS A 232 -15.87 5.47 0.16
N LEU A 233 -16.36 4.22 0.28
CA LEU A 233 -16.96 3.73 1.54
C LEU A 233 -15.92 3.15 2.50
N SER A 234 -14.65 3.03 2.11
CA SER A 234 -13.61 2.47 2.96
C SER A 234 -12.84 3.56 3.68
N ASP A 235 -12.88 3.52 5.01
CA ASP A 235 -12.02 4.28 5.89
C ASP A 235 -10.81 3.44 6.27
N VAL A 236 -9.62 4.00 6.18
CA VAL A 236 -8.38 3.31 6.51
C VAL A 236 -7.63 4.06 7.60
N PHE A 237 -7.23 3.33 8.64
CA PHE A 237 -6.49 3.89 9.76
C PHE A 237 -4.99 3.67 9.61
N SER A 238 -4.21 4.67 10.00
CA SER A 238 -2.76 4.53 10.19
C SER A 238 -2.44 3.61 11.37
N ASP A 239 -1.17 3.23 11.51
CA ASP A 239 -0.67 2.74 12.78
C ASP A 239 -0.72 3.84 13.83
N LYS A 240 -0.77 3.43 15.11
CA LYS A 240 -0.65 4.35 16.24
C LYS A 240 0.81 4.67 16.48
N ILE A 241 1.12 5.94 16.64
CA ILE A 241 2.44 6.41 17.04
C ILE A 241 2.39 7.03 18.44
N PRO A 242 3.35 6.72 19.32
CA PRO A 242 3.46 7.38 20.61
C PRO A 242 4.04 8.78 20.44
N VAL A 243 3.51 9.74 21.18
CA VAL A 243 4.06 11.09 21.31
C VAL A 243 4.19 11.41 22.79
N SER A 244 5.34 11.93 23.21
CA SER A 244 5.64 12.32 24.58
C SER A 244 5.97 13.79 24.69
N ASP A 245 5.94 14.32 25.91
CA ASP A 245 6.55 15.61 26.19
C ASP A 245 8.07 15.55 26.01
N CYS A 246 8.67 16.67 25.66
CA CYS A 246 10.11 16.80 25.69
C CYS A 246 10.60 16.71 27.14
N ALA A 247 11.72 16.04 27.32
CA ALA A 247 12.38 16.09 28.61
C ALA A 247 12.74 17.57 28.95
N LYS A 248 12.58 17.92 30.22
CA LYS A 248 12.97 19.25 30.70
C LYS A 248 14.48 19.35 30.76
N ASP A 249 14.96 20.54 30.49
CA ASP A 249 16.32 21.00 30.63
C ASP A 249 16.20 22.46 31.11
N ASP A 250 16.20 22.65 32.43
CA ASP A 250 15.78 23.93 33.05
C ASP A 250 16.87 25.00 32.99
N ASP A 251 18.14 24.60 32.92
CA ASP A 251 19.29 25.52 32.79
C ASP A 251 19.82 25.67 31.37
N ASN A 252 19.32 24.87 30.43
CA ASN A 252 19.70 24.84 29.01
C ASN A 252 21.18 24.49 28.74
N ASP A 253 21.76 23.63 29.57
CA ASP A 253 23.13 23.16 29.36
C ASP A 253 23.23 22.01 28.35
N GLY A 254 22.09 21.45 27.89
CA GLY A 254 21.98 20.33 26.96
C GLY A 254 21.86 18.97 27.66
N THR A 255 21.81 18.95 28.99
CA THR A 255 21.55 17.77 29.81
C THR A 255 20.14 17.85 30.35
N ASN A 256 19.32 16.83 30.07
CA ASN A 256 17.95 16.83 30.56
C ASN A 256 17.90 16.59 32.08
N ASN A 257 16.97 17.24 32.78
CA ASN A 257 16.81 17.14 34.24
C ASN A 257 16.78 15.73 34.80
N ASN A 258 16.31 14.71 34.03
CA ASN A 258 16.21 13.33 34.50
C ASN A 258 17.56 12.60 34.56
N ILE A 259 18.61 13.17 33.94
CA ILE A 259 19.99 12.64 33.95
C ILE A 259 20.99 13.69 34.42
N ASP A 260 20.52 14.90 34.70
CA ASP A 260 21.31 16.01 35.19
C ASP A 260 21.51 15.91 36.71
N ILE A 261 22.70 16.15 37.16
CA ILE A 261 23.07 16.12 38.57
C ILE A 261 23.01 17.50 39.26
N ASP A 262 22.85 18.59 38.47
CA ASP A 262 22.81 19.99 38.92
C ASP A 262 21.87 20.75 37.97
N TRP A 263 20.55 20.75 38.27
CA TRP A 263 19.46 21.17 37.35
C TRP A 263 19.44 22.65 37.01
N ASP A 264 20.08 23.48 37.82
CA ASP A 264 20.10 24.94 37.63
C ASP A 264 21.53 25.49 37.45
N ASN A 265 22.53 24.59 37.38
CA ASN A 265 23.94 24.88 37.13
C ASN A 265 24.53 25.92 38.11
N ASP A 266 24.06 25.94 39.38
CA ASP A 266 24.57 26.82 40.37
C ASP A 266 25.82 26.32 41.09
N GLY A 267 26.22 25.08 40.77
CA GLY A 267 27.42 24.40 41.29
C GLY A 267 27.16 23.58 42.54
N LEU A 268 25.91 23.45 42.95
CA LEU A 268 25.46 22.52 44.03
C LEU A 268 24.72 21.35 43.37
N LEU A 269 25.06 20.13 43.78
CA LEU A 269 24.36 18.97 43.24
C LEU A 269 22.91 18.93 43.77
N ASN A 270 21.95 18.53 42.93
CA ASN A 270 20.55 18.33 43.29
C ASN A 270 20.37 17.52 44.58
N THR A 271 21.27 16.56 44.85
CA THR A 271 21.30 15.72 46.07
C THR A 271 21.66 16.52 47.34
N VAL A 272 22.33 17.65 47.18
CA VAL A 272 22.73 18.55 48.31
C VAL A 272 21.67 19.58 48.57
N GLU A 273 21.03 20.13 47.54
CA GLU A 273 20.01 21.16 47.64
C GLU A 273 18.67 20.64 48.16
N SER A 274 18.27 19.45 47.72
CA SER A 274 16.97 18.89 48.10
C SER A 274 17.09 17.92 49.26
N SER A 275 16.28 18.15 50.28
CA SER A 275 16.06 17.16 51.33
C SER A 275 15.51 15.87 50.70
N SER A 276 15.85 14.69 51.23
CA SER A 276 15.51 13.35 50.74
C SER A 276 14.01 13.11 50.46
N THR A 277 13.14 14.00 50.84
CA THR A 277 11.70 13.97 50.54
C THR A 277 11.33 14.56 49.20
N PHE A 278 12.18 15.36 48.58
CA PHE A 278 11.91 15.98 47.28
C PHE A 278 12.14 15.01 46.14
N PHE A 279 13.14 14.15 46.24
CA PHE A 279 13.44 13.14 45.22
C PHE A 279 12.41 12.01 45.07
N ASN A 280 11.54 11.82 46.08
CA ASN A 280 10.50 10.79 46.02
C ASN A 280 9.20 11.23 45.34
N GLN A 281 9.12 12.45 44.81
CA GLN A 281 7.91 12.98 44.16
C GLN A 281 7.97 13.05 42.63
N SER A 282 9.07 12.69 42.01
CA SER A 282 9.20 12.70 40.57
C SER A 282 9.21 11.28 40.03
N ASN A 283 8.09 10.60 40.08
CA ASN A 283 7.75 9.44 39.26
C ASN A 283 6.51 9.75 38.43
#